data_4a78ceb7bd89b32f6daf84fe263a9504
#
_entry.id   4a78ceb7bd89b32f6daf84fe263a9504
#
_cell.length_a   1.000
_cell.length_b   1.000
_cell.length_c   1.000
_cell.angle_alpha   90.00
_cell.angle_beta   90.00
_cell.angle_gamma   90.00
#
_symmetry.space_group_name_H-M   'P 1'
#
loop_
_entity.id
_entity.type
_entity.pdbx_description
1 polymer ?
#
loop_
_entity_poly.entity_id
_entity_poly.type
_entity_poly.pdbx_seq_one_letter_code
_entity_poly.pdbx_strand_id
1 'polypeptide(L)'
;MIKSRLFLLPLAACAVLTSCFKDEEPNAECDIQKAFVHMDKPEDVFAQKSDTLVDVRSNVSDVVFYIKPGVDVSKMAPQFELTPGATIYPESGTEFDFSDEKKVQYTVTSEDKSWKRTYNVSFEISELPTKYDFENVELYYETD
;
A
#
# COMPACT_ATOMS: atom_id res chain seq x y z
N MET A 1 82.01 -13.26 -19.21
CA MET A 1 81.23 -13.63 -18.02
C MET A 1 80.03 -12.70 -17.88
N ILE A 2 78.87 -13.04 -18.43
CA ILE A 2 77.66 -12.24 -18.33
C ILE A 2 76.68 -13.07 -17.57
N LYS A 3 76.34 -12.68 -16.31
CA LYS A 3 75.37 -13.35 -15.47
C LYS A 3 73.98 -12.78 -15.85
N SER A 4 73.19 -13.56 -16.58
CA SER A 4 71.80 -13.27 -16.86
C SER A 4 71.01 -13.51 -15.57
N ARG A 5 70.42 -12.43 -15.03
CA ARG A 5 69.44 -12.49 -13.93
C ARG A 5 68.05 -12.55 -14.54
N LEU A 6 67.50 -13.74 -14.47
CA LEU A 6 66.12 -13.99 -14.85
C LEU A 6 65.18 -13.37 -13.76
N PHE A 7 64.47 -12.29 -14.11
CA PHE A 7 63.48 -11.69 -13.26
C PHE A 7 62.17 -12.45 -13.43
N LEU A 8 61.84 -13.29 -12.44
CA LEU A 8 60.48 -13.86 -12.36
C LEU A 8 59.51 -12.76 -11.86
N LEU A 9 58.62 -12.31 -12.73
CA LEU A 9 57.46 -11.53 -12.32
C LEU A 9 56.41 -12.50 -11.75
N PRO A 10 55.85 -12.24 -10.55
CA PRO A 10 54.69 -12.98 -10.09
C PRO A 10 53.44 -12.48 -10.85
N LEU A 11 52.85 -13.39 -11.56
CA LEU A 11 51.52 -13.21 -12.19
C LEU A 11 50.46 -13.11 -11.10
N ALA A 12 50.06 -11.87 -10.78
CA ALA A 12 48.98 -11.61 -9.87
C ALA A 12 47.68 -12.07 -10.55
N ALA A 13 47.13 -13.23 -10.09
CA ALA A 13 45.81 -13.70 -10.47
C ALA A 13 44.78 -12.76 -9.87
N CYS A 14 44.24 -11.83 -10.69
CA CYS A 14 43.00 -11.14 -10.36
C CYS A 14 41.84 -12.13 -10.38
N ALA A 15 41.45 -12.62 -9.19
CA ALA A 15 40.21 -13.31 -9.01
C ALA A 15 39.06 -12.30 -9.22
N VAL A 16 38.52 -12.27 -10.40
CA VAL A 16 37.23 -11.59 -10.68
C VAL A 16 36.18 -12.36 -9.90
N LEU A 17 35.77 -11.79 -8.78
CA LEU A 17 34.54 -12.18 -8.09
C LEU A 17 33.38 -11.79 -9.01
N THR A 18 32.99 -12.72 -9.90
CA THR A 18 31.69 -12.67 -10.55
C THR A 18 30.66 -12.90 -9.45
N SER A 19 30.19 -11.80 -8.84
CA SER A 19 28.97 -11.82 -8.06
C SER A 19 27.87 -12.26 -9.02
N CYS A 20 27.44 -13.52 -8.90
CA CYS A 20 26.20 -13.96 -9.51
C CYS A 20 25.09 -13.16 -8.81
N PHE A 21 24.69 -12.04 -9.41
CA PHE A 21 23.35 -11.50 -9.21
C PHE A 21 22.44 -12.56 -9.80
N LYS A 22 21.80 -13.34 -8.92
CA LYS A 22 20.69 -14.17 -9.29
C LYS A 22 19.58 -13.19 -9.63
N ASP A 23 19.30 -13.02 -10.92
CA ASP A 23 18.11 -12.29 -11.35
C ASP A 23 16.93 -13.04 -10.73
N GLU A 24 16.28 -12.41 -9.76
CA GLU A 24 15.05 -12.96 -9.19
C GLU A 24 13.98 -12.90 -10.28
N GLU A 25 13.19 -13.97 -10.37
CA GLU A 25 12.07 -13.98 -11.32
C GLU A 25 11.09 -12.84 -10.96
N PRO A 26 10.54 -12.13 -11.96
CA PRO A 26 9.57 -11.06 -11.71
C PRO A 26 8.39 -11.56 -10.89
N ASN A 27 7.95 -10.74 -9.94
CA ASN A 27 6.88 -11.08 -9.01
C ASN A 27 5.53 -11.16 -9.73
N ALA A 28 4.80 -12.27 -9.52
CA ALA A 28 3.46 -12.48 -10.08
C ALA A 28 2.34 -11.89 -9.19
N GLU A 29 2.65 -11.41 -7.98
CA GLU A 29 1.66 -10.83 -7.09
C GLU A 29 1.25 -9.41 -7.52
N CYS A 30 -0.01 -9.04 -7.30
CA CYS A 30 -0.56 -7.73 -7.68
C CYS A 30 -1.50 -7.18 -6.60
N ASP A 31 -1.00 -7.08 -5.37
CA ASP A 31 -1.80 -6.67 -4.23
C ASP A 31 -1.48 -5.24 -3.76
N ILE A 32 -2.52 -4.58 -3.24
CA ILE A 32 -2.35 -3.38 -2.40
C ILE A 32 -2.00 -3.87 -1.00
N GLN A 33 -0.80 -3.54 -0.52
CA GLN A 33 -0.35 -3.89 0.83
C GLN A 33 -0.82 -2.86 1.86
N LYS A 34 -0.86 -1.57 1.46
CA LYS A 34 -1.40 -0.48 2.27
C LYS A 34 -2.06 0.55 1.38
N ALA A 35 -3.09 1.19 1.93
CA ALA A 35 -3.74 2.34 1.34
C ALA A 35 -3.82 3.46 2.38
N PHE A 36 -3.52 4.69 1.98
CA PHE A 36 -3.54 5.85 2.87
C PHE A 36 -3.76 7.13 2.07
N VAL A 37 -4.12 8.20 2.79
CA VAL A 37 -4.20 9.55 2.23
C VAL A 37 -3.26 10.43 3.04
N HIS A 38 -2.31 11.08 2.36
CA HIS A 38 -1.37 11.98 3.04
C HIS A 38 -2.06 13.31 3.33
N MET A 39 -2.19 13.66 4.60
CA MET A 39 -2.86 14.88 5.08
C MET A 39 -2.09 15.48 6.24
N ASP A 40 -2.18 16.80 6.40
CA ASP A 40 -1.55 17.51 7.52
C ASP A 40 -2.19 17.13 8.86
N LYS A 41 -3.50 16.86 8.85
CA LYS A 41 -4.29 16.53 10.05
C LYS A 41 -5.25 15.37 9.76
N PRO A 42 -4.78 14.14 9.69
CA PRO A 42 -5.63 12.99 9.40
C PRO A 42 -6.71 12.78 10.46
N GLU A 43 -6.44 13.17 11.71
CA GLU A 43 -7.40 13.09 12.82
C GLU A 43 -8.65 13.97 12.65
N ASP A 44 -8.57 15.02 11.84
CA ASP A 44 -9.74 15.86 11.54
C ASP A 44 -10.65 15.24 10.47
N VAL A 45 -10.13 14.31 9.69
CA VAL A 45 -10.79 13.72 8.53
C VAL A 45 -11.30 12.31 8.83
N PHE A 46 -10.41 11.44 9.32
CA PHE A 46 -10.72 10.03 9.52
C PHE A 46 -11.41 9.76 10.86
N ALA A 47 -12.31 8.78 10.85
CA ALA A 47 -13.10 8.43 12.03
C ALA A 47 -12.26 7.70 13.08
N GLN A 48 -11.29 6.90 12.64
CA GLN A 48 -10.40 6.12 13.50
C GLN A 48 -8.95 6.22 13.01
N LYS A 49 -8.01 5.76 13.83
CA LYS A 49 -6.58 5.82 13.51
C LYS A 49 -6.16 4.89 12.36
N SER A 50 -6.97 3.89 12.04
CA SER A 50 -6.77 2.92 10.94
C SER A 50 -8.04 2.83 10.12
N ASP A 51 -8.25 3.79 9.24
CA ASP A 51 -9.54 3.99 8.59
C ASP A 51 -9.59 3.41 7.18
N THR A 52 -8.73 2.45 6.90
CA THR A 52 -8.71 1.75 5.64
C THR A 52 -9.06 0.28 5.82
N LEU A 53 -10.06 -0.18 5.09
CA LEU A 53 -10.39 -1.59 4.96
C LEU A 53 -10.11 -2.06 3.54
N VAL A 54 -9.33 -3.13 3.40
CA VAL A 54 -9.15 -3.82 2.13
C VAL A 54 -9.87 -5.17 2.19
N ASP A 55 -10.92 -5.32 1.40
CA ASP A 55 -11.67 -6.57 1.27
C ASP A 55 -11.29 -7.30 -0.03
N VAL A 56 -10.85 -8.54 0.10
CA VAL A 56 -10.30 -9.35 -1.00
C VAL A 56 -11.18 -10.60 -1.28
N ARG A 57 -12.50 -10.50 -1.10
CA ARG A 57 -13.42 -11.65 -1.18
C ARG A 57 -13.67 -12.20 -2.58
N SER A 58 -13.21 -11.53 -3.64
CA SER A 58 -13.41 -11.96 -5.02
C SER A 58 -12.31 -11.45 -5.93
N ASN A 59 -12.51 -11.48 -7.24
CA ASN A 59 -11.63 -10.82 -8.21
C ASN A 59 -11.67 -9.28 -8.14
N VAL A 60 -12.63 -8.74 -7.38
CA VAL A 60 -12.77 -7.31 -7.08
C VAL A 60 -12.52 -7.12 -5.61
N SER A 61 -11.64 -6.20 -5.29
CA SER A 61 -11.32 -5.84 -3.91
C SER A 61 -11.84 -4.42 -3.64
N ASP A 62 -12.41 -4.19 -2.46
CA ASP A 62 -12.84 -2.87 -2.03
C ASP A 62 -11.83 -2.28 -1.05
N VAL A 63 -11.46 -1.02 -1.26
CA VAL A 63 -10.64 -0.21 -0.35
C VAL A 63 -11.51 0.93 0.15
N VAL A 64 -11.90 0.87 1.41
CA VAL A 64 -12.81 1.84 2.02
C VAL A 64 -12.06 2.68 3.04
N PHE A 65 -12.15 4.00 2.88
CA PHE A 65 -11.68 4.96 3.87
C PHE A 65 -12.87 5.46 4.68
N TYR A 66 -12.85 5.26 5.99
CA TYR A 66 -13.91 5.73 6.87
C TYR A 66 -13.60 7.16 7.35
N ILE A 67 -14.50 8.08 7.02
CA ILE A 67 -14.37 9.49 7.30
C ILE A 67 -15.38 9.97 8.34
N LYS A 68 -15.12 11.10 8.93
CA LYS A 68 -16.07 11.81 9.81
C LYS A 68 -17.18 12.47 9.00
N PRO A 69 -18.38 12.64 9.58
CA PRO A 69 -19.44 13.40 8.94
C PRO A 69 -19.01 14.84 8.62
N GLY A 70 -19.36 15.30 7.43
CA GLY A 70 -19.10 16.67 6.99
C GLY A 70 -17.72 16.92 6.40
N VAL A 71 -16.90 15.89 6.22
CA VAL A 71 -15.61 16.00 5.53
C VAL A 71 -15.85 16.15 4.03
N ASP A 72 -15.16 17.12 3.41
CA ASP A 72 -15.15 17.30 1.97
C ASP A 72 -14.19 16.30 1.31
N VAL A 73 -14.73 15.42 0.47
CA VAL A 73 -14.00 14.38 -0.26
C VAL A 73 -13.89 14.66 -1.76
N SER A 74 -14.20 15.89 -2.18
CA SER A 74 -14.13 16.28 -3.59
C SER A 74 -12.73 16.32 -4.19
N LYS A 75 -11.70 16.28 -3.32
CA LYS A 75 -10.28 16.34 -3.70
C LYS A 75 -9.44 15.44 -2.81
N MET A 76 -9.58 14.14 -3.00
CA MET A 76 -8.80 13.14 -2.27
C MET A 76 -7.78 12.47 -3.19
N ALA A 77 -6.58 12.26 -2.68
CA ALA A 77 -5.46 11.67 -3.40
C ALA A 77 -4.97 10.39 -2.70
N PRO A 78 -5.68 9.27 -2.83
CA PRO A 78 -5.29 8.00 -2.22
C PRO A 78 -3.92 7.54 -2.70
N GLN A 79 -3.09 7.07 -1.77
CA GLN A 79 -1.77 6.52 -2.04
C GLN A 79 -1.73 5.05 -1.65
N PHE A 80 -0.92 4.29 -2.36
CA PHE A 80 -0.87 2.84 -2.22
C PHE A 80 0.57 2.34 -2.14
N GLU A 81 0.84 1.49 -1.15
CA GLU A 81 2.00 0.60 -1.17
C GLU A 81 1.57 -0.71 -1.82
N LEU A 82 2.30 -1.13 -2.83
CA LEU A 82 1.99 -2.31 -3.63
C LEU A 82 2.98 -3.43 -3.33
N THR A 83 2.64 -4.64 -3.75
CA THR A 83 3.60 -5.74 -3.86
C THR A 83 4.82 -5.28 -4.68
N PRO A 84 6.06 -5.67 -4.30
CA PRO A 84 7.27 -5.25 -5.00
C PRO A 84 7.19 -5.51 -6.51
N GLY A 85 7.55 -4.49 -7.31
CA GLY A 85 7.51 -4.51 -8.77
C GLY A 85 6.15 -4.30 -9.41
N ALA A 86 5.03 -4.40 -8.67
CA ALA A 86 3.70 -4.15 -9.19
C ALA A 86 3.47 -2.66 -9.51
N THR A 87 2.59 -2.41 -10.47
CA THR A 87 2.19 -1.06 -10.90
C THR A 87 0.70 -0.85 -10.74
N ILE A 88 0.25 0.39 -10.55
CA ILE A 88 -1.17 0.74 -10.38
C ILE A 88 -1.60 1.81 -11.37
N TYR A 89 -2.83 1.70 -11.86
CA TYR A 89 -3.47 2.72 -12.69
C TYR A 89 -4.93 2.93 -12.22
N PRO A 90 -5.39 4.17 -12.02
CA PRO A 90 -4.64 5.43 -12.07
C PRO A 90 -3.43 5.47 -11.12
N GLU A 91 -2.49 6.41 -11.35
CA GLU A 91 -1.30 6.53 -10.51
C GLU A 91 -1.66 6.81 -9.05
N SER A 92 -0.89 6.22 -8.14
CA SER A 92 -0.97 6.47 -6.70
C SER A 92 -0.79 7.97 -6.41
N GLY A 93 -1.67 8.54 -5.59
CA GLY A 93 -1.65 9.97 -5.28
C GLY A 93 -2.35 10.87 -6.32
N THR A 94 -3.00 10.30 -7.33
CA THR A 94 -3.85 11.09 -8.24
C THR A 94 -5.09 11.58 -7.49
N GLU A 95 -5.39 12.88 -7.63
CA GLU A 95 -6.55 13.51 -7.01
C GLU A 95 -7.84 13.17 -7.77
N PHE A 96 -8.87 12.74 -7.03
CA PHE A 96 -10.20 12.46 -7.55
C PHE A 96 -11.30 13.03 -6.64
N ASP A 97 -12.48 13.21 -7.23
CA ASP A 97 -13.71 13.55 -6.54
C ASP A 97 -14.43 12.26 -6.10
N PHE A 98 -14.55 12.08 -4.79
CA PHE A 98 -15.27 10.95 -4.16
C PHE A 98 -16.62 11.39 -3.55
N SER A 99 -17.13 12.58 -3.90
CA SER A 99 -18.44 13.02 -3.44
C SER A 99 -19.54 12.08 -3.92
N ASP A 100 -20.70 12.11 -3.27
CA ASP A 100 -21.88 11.33 -3.65
C ASP A 100 -21.62 9.81 -3.70
N GLU A 101 -20.82 9.29 -2.76
CA GLU A 101 -20.48 7.87 -2.65
C GLU A 101 -19.82 7.29 -3.92
N LYS A 102 -19.18 8.14 -4.71
CA LYS A 102 -18.44 7.70 -5.91
C LYS A 102 -17.31 6.74 -5.55
N LYS A 103 -17.16 5.74 -6.40
CA LYS A 103 -16.04 4.80 -6.33
C LYS A 103 -15.11 5.02 -7.50
N VAL A 104 -13.81 5.07 -7.23
CA VAL A 104 -12.78 5.13 -8.26
C VAL A 104 -12.14 3.76 -8.38
N GLN A 105 -12.06 3.25 -9.60
CA GLN A 105 -11.50 1.94 -9.88
C GLN A 105 -10.00 2.05 -10.18
N TYR A 106 -9.21 1.28 -9.45
CA TYR A 106 -7.78 1.14 -9.65
C TYR A 106 -7.46 -0.28 -10.13
N THR A 107 -6.52 -0.40 -11.05
CA THR A 107 -6.03 -1.69 -11.53
C THR A 107 -4.57 -1.85 -11.16
N VAL A 108 -4.25 -2.85 -10.37
CA VAL A 108 -2.87 -3.26 -10.04
C VAL A 108 -2.44 -4.34 -11.01
N THR A 109 -1.26 -4.19 -11.57
CA THR A 109 -0.64 -5.15 -12.50
C THR A 109 0.66 -5.67 -11.88
N SER A 110 0.86 -6.99 -11.87
CA SER A 110 2.07 -7.63 -11.39
C SER A 110 3.31 -7.21 -12.17
N GLU A 111 4.50 -7.38 -11.59
CA GLU A 111 5.77 -7.07 -12.23
C GLU A 111 5.97 -7.84 -13.54
N ASP A 112 5.63 -9.13 -13.54
CA ASP A 112 5.70 -10.02 -14.73
C ASP A 112 4.58 -9.76 -15.72
N LYS A 113 3.61 -8.85 -15.41
CA LYS A 113 2.44 -8.47 -16.21
C LYS A 113 1.45 -9.61 -16.49
N SER A 114 1.58 -10.76 -15.83
CA SER A 114 0.71 -11.92 -16.02
C SER A 114 -0.62 -11.79 -15.31
N TRP A 115 -0.68 -11.00 -14.21
CA TRP A 115 -1.85 -10.84 -13.37
C TRP A 115 -2.27 -9.39 -13.22
N LYS A 116 -3.58 -9.20 -13.11
CA LYS A 116 -4.20 -7.92 -12.81
C LYS A 116 -5.30 -8.10 -11.77
N ARG A 117 -5.34 -7.17 -10.81
CA ARG A 117 -6.41 -7.09 -9.83
C ARG A 117 -7.03 -5.71 -9.84
N THR A 118 -8.35 -5.66 -9.76
CA THR A 118 -9.11 -4.42 -9.73
C THR A 118 -9.55 -4.13 -8.29
N TYR A 119 -9.38 -2.87 -7.87
CA TYR A 119 -9.82 -2.36 -6.58
C TYR A 119 -10.77 -1.20 -6.79
N ASN A 120 -11.88 -1.18 -6.03
CA ASN A 120 -12.77 -0.03 -5.95
C ASN A 120 -12.41 0.76 -4.70
N VAL A 121 -12.04 2.00 -4.85
CA VAL A 121 -11.69 2.89 -3.74
C VAL A 121 -12.86 3.81 -3.47
N SER A 122 -13.28 3.91 -2.22
CA SER A 122 -14.37 4.76 -1.76
C SER A 122 -14.06 5.41 -0.41
N PHE A 123 -14.78 6.50 -0.13
CA PHE A 123 -14.82 7.17 1.16
C PHE A 123 -16.23 7.05 1.71
N GLU A 124 -16.38 6.49 2.90
CA GLU A 124 -17.67 6.22 3.53
C GLU A 124 -17.72 6.86 4.90
N ILE A 125 -18.88 7.46 5.25
CA ILE A 125 -19.06 8.06 6.59
C ILE A 125 -19.13 6.93 7.61
N SER A 126 -18.28 7.00 8.63
CA SER A 126 -18.36 6.07 9.74
C SER A 126 -19.55 6.39 10.62
N GLU A 127 -20.46 5.44 10.76
CA GLU A 127 -21.57 5.49 11.73
C GLU A 127 -21.13 5.05 13.14
N LEU A 128 -19.90 4.56 13.29
CA LEU A 128 -19.40 4.14 14.58
C LEU A 128 -19.21 5.36 15.50
N PRO A 129 -19.72 5.30 16.74
CA PRO A 129 -19.50 6.39 17.69
C PRO A 129 -18.00 6.55 17.95
N THR A 130 -17.47 7.72 17.63
CA THR A 130 -16.05 8.07 17.85
C THR A 130 -15.69 8.18 19.33
N LYS A 131 -16.69 8.16 20.20
CA LYS A 131 -16.56 8.21 21.66
C LYS A 131 -17.65 7.36 22.30
N TYR A 132 -17.24 6.36 23.07
CA TYR A 132 -18.15 5.66 23.98
C TYR A 132 -18.34 6.55 25.21
N ASP A 133 -19.53 7.16 25.31
CA ASP A 133 -19.92 7.90 26.50
C ASP A 133 -20.49 6.90 27.50
N PHE A 134 -19.67 6.47 28.46
CA PHE A 134 -20.07 5.53 29.50
C PHE A 134 -20.96 6.16 30.60
N GLU A 135 -21.21 7.46 30.53
CA GLU A 135 -22.05 8.16 31.53
C GLU A 135 -23.53 7.78 31.45
N ASN A 136 -23.97 7.22 30.30
CA ASN A 136 -25.36 6.82 30.05
C ASN A 136 -25.57 5.30 29.95
N VAL A 137 -24.62 4.48 30.39
CA VAL A 137 -24.81 3.03 30.42
C VAL A 137 -25.52 2.67 31.74
N GLU A 138 -26.84 2.51 31.70
CA GLU A 138 -27.56 1.85 32.79
C GLU A 138 -27.21 0.35 32.79
N LEU A 139 -26.43 -0.04 33.78
CA LEU A 139 -26.14 -1.44 34.04
C LEU A 139 -27.36 -2.06 34.73
N TYR A 140 -28.19 -2.77 33.99
CA TYR A 140 -29.22 -3.62 34.55
C TYR A 140 -28.55 -4.85 35.14
N TYR A 141 -28.49 -4.89 36.50
CA TYR A 141 -28.18 -6.12 37.21
C TYR A 141 -29.50 -6.89 37.37
N GLU A 142 -29.66 -8.03 36.73
CA GLU A 142 -30.67 -8.99 37.14
C GLU A 142 -30.25 -9.56 38.51
N THR A 143 -31.00 -9.23 39.56
CA THR A 143 -30.89 -9.88 40.86
C THR A 143 -31.88 -11.01 40.89
N ASP A 144 -31.36 -12.24 40.87
CA ASP A 144 -32.13 -13.47 41.18
C ASP A 144 -32.58 -13.46 42.64
#